data_f17ed78c464eebb9cf275afb2eec5b79
#
_entry.id   f17ed78c464eebb9cf275afb2eec5b79
#
_cell.length_a   1.000
_cell.length_b   1.000
_cell.length_c   1.000
_cell.angle_alpha   90.00
_cell.angle_beta   90.00
_cell.angle_gamma   90.00
#
_symmetry.space_group_name_H-M   'P 1'
#
loop_
_entity.id
_entity.type
_entity.pdbx_description
1 polymer ?
#
loop_
_entity_poly.entity_id
_entity_poly.type
_entity_poly.pdbx_seq_one_letter_code
_entity_poly.pdbx_strand_id
1 'polypeptide(L)'
;MTIADSAPLPTTQAGLIADMVDLGGTDPRLLDDDDFVELLVQALQADYRALDGYHCGPQVRIDADIHAIGGRGDHRVPPELLQPWATHTRGAFTRTEFDGGHFYLDGHLSDVVRLLSDSE
;
A
#
# COMPACT_ATOMS: atom_id res chain seq x y z
N MET A 1 4.70 -5.18 11.26
CA MET A 1 4.69 -5.65 9.87
C MET A 1 5.90 -5.12 9.12
N THR A 2 6.50 -5.93 8.28
CA THR A 2 7.61 -5.51 7.42
C THR A 2 7.25 -5.79 5.97
N ILE A 3 8.02 -5.20 5.04
CA ILE A 3 7.86 -5.49 3.60
C ILE A 3 8.06 -6.99 3.31
N ALA A 4 8.85 -7.67 4.12
CA ALA A 4 9.06 -9.11 3.98
C ALA A 4 7.79 -9.95 4.18
N ASP A 5 6.76 -9.39 4.82
CA ASP A 5 5.47 -10.07 5.03
C ASP A 5 4.59 -10.04 3.77
N SER A 6 4.93 -9.23 2.79
CA SER A 6 4.21 -9.14 1.52
C SER A 6 4.91 -9.94 0.43
N ALA A 7 4.23 -10.11 -0.72
CA ALA A 7 4.83 -10.76 -1.88
C ALA A 7 6.03 -9.96 -2.39
N PRO A 8 7.05 -10.63 -2.98
CA PRO A 8 8.21 -9.93 -3.53
C PRO A 8 7.80 -8.89 -4.58
N LEU A 9 8.48 -7.74 -4.55
CA LEU A 9 8.26 -6.68 -5.53
C LEU A 9 8.92 -7.03 -6.86
N PRO A 10 8.29 -6.67 -8.00
CA PRO A 10 8.89 -6.91 -9.31
C PRO A 10 10.15 -6.05 -9.51
N THR A 11 11.10 -6.56 -10.29
CA THR A 11 12.37 -5.89 -10.57
C THR A 11 12.61 -5.64 -12.07
N THR A 12 11.93 -6.37 -12.95
CA THR A 12 12.07 -6.21 -14.40
C THR A 12 11.09 -5.18 -14.93
N GLN A 13 11.41 -4.57 -16.09
CA GLN A 13 10.51 -3.62 -16.73
C GLN A 13 9.12 -4.22 -16.99
N ALA A 14 9.07 -5.41 -17.58
CA ALA A 14 7.80 -6.09 -17.84
C ALA A 14 7.02 -6.38 -16.56
N GLY A 15 7.70 -6.80 -15.50
CA GLY A 15 7.08 -7.07 -14.21
C GLY A 15 6.54 -5.80 -13.54
N LEU A 16 7.28 -4.69 -13.64
CA LEU A 16 6.85 -3.40 -13.09
C LEU A 16 5.60 -2.87 -13.81
N ILE A 17 5.56 -2.97 -15.15
CA ILE A 17 4.39 -2.55 -15.93
C ILE A 17 3.19 -3.42 -15.59
N ALA A 18 3.36 -4.74 -15.51
CA ALA A 18 2.30 -5.66 -15.15
C ALA A 18 1.76 -5.38 -13.75
N ASP A 19 2.64 -5.07 -12.81
CA ASP A 19 2.29 -4.72 -11.43
C ASP A 19 1.43 -3.44 -11.39
N MET A 20 1.81 -2.42 -12.14
CA MET A 20 1.05 -1.18 -12.24
C MET A 20 -0.34 -1.39 -12.80
N VAL A 21 -0.46 -2.21 -13.84
CA VAL A 21 -1.76 -2.54 -14.44
C VAL A 21 -2.63 -3.29 -13.42
N ASP A 22 -2.03 -4.23 -12.69
CA ASP A 22 -2.73 -5.01 -11.68
C ASP A 22 -3.23 -4.14 -10.52
N LEU A 23 -2.41 -3.21 -10.04
CA LEU A 23 -2.78 -2.29 -8.97
C LEU A 23 -3.86 -1.28 -9.38
N GLY A 24 -3.95 -0.94 -10.67
CA GLY A 24 -4.81 0.13 -11.16
C GLY A 24 -4.23 1.51 -10.87
N GLY A 25 -4.99 2.55 -11.08
CA GLY A 25 -4.57 3.93 -10.78
C GLY A 25 -3.75 4.61 -11.87
N THR A 26 -3.34 3.90 -12.90
CA THR A 26 -2.64 4.47 -14.06
C THR A 26 -3.50 4.28 -15.31
N ASP A 27 -3.68 5.35 -16.08
CA ASP A 27 -4.39 5.27 -17.36
C ASP A 27 -3.59 4.39 -18.34
N PRO A 28 -4.16 3.27 -18.81
CA PRO A 28 -3.43 2.35 -19.71
C PRO A 28 -2.92 3.03 -20.99
N ARG A 29 -3.57 4.12 -21.44
CA ARG A 29 -3.15 4.86 -22.62
C ARG A 29 -1.78 5.50 -22.48
N LEU A 30 -1.38 5.83 -21.24
CA LEU A 30 -0.04 6.37 -20.96
C LEU A 30 1.06 5.34 -21.19
N LEU A 31 0.73 4.05 -21.09
CA LEU A 31 1.68 2.97 -21.30
C LEU A 31 2.02 2.73 -22.77
N ASP A 32 1.33 3.40 -23.69
CA ASP A 32 1.66 3.39 -25.12
C ASP A 32 2.74 4.42 -25.49
N ASP A 33 3.09 5.32 -24.56
CA ASP A 33 4.14 6.32 -24.72
C ASP A 33 5.47 5.77 -24.16
N ASP A 34 6.42 5.47 -25.03
CA ASP A 34 7.70 4.85 -24.65
C ASP A 34 8.52 5.75 -23.73
N ASP A 35 8.50 7.07 -23.94
CA ASP A 35 9.21 8.02 -23.07
C ASP A 35 8.62 8.06 -21.69
N PHE A 36 7.30 8.03 -21.57
CA PHE A 36 6.61 7.97 -20.29
C PHE A 36 6.94 6.66 -19.56
N VAL A 37 6.89 5.53 -20.24
CA VAL A 37 7.18 4.22 -19.68
C VAL A 37 8.62 4.17 -19.15
N GLU A 38 9.59 4.72 -19.89
CA GLU A 38 10.99 4.74 -19.48
C GLU A 38 11.17 5.51 -18.17
N LEU A 39 10.59 6.71 -18.06
CA LEU A 39 10.66 7.52 -16.84
C LEU A 39 9.98 6.82 -15.66
N LEU A 40 8.82 6.23 -15.90
CA LEU A 40 8.04 5.54 -14.90
C LEU A 40 8.76 4.32 -14.36
N VAL A 41 9.35 3.51 -15.23
CA VAL A 41 10.11 2.31 -14.83
C VAL A 41 11.31 2.71 -13.96
N GLN A 42 12.03 3.76 -14.31
CA GLN A 42 13.15 4.27 -13.51
C GLN A 42 12.69 4.68 -12.12
N ALA A 43 11.59 5.43 -12.01
CA ALA A 43 11.04 5.88 -10.73
C ALA A 43 10.62 4.68 -9.88
N LEU A 44 9.88 3.73 -10.44
CA LEU A 44 9.42 2.55 -9.72
C LEU A 44 10.57 1.66 -9.26
N GLN A 45 11.61 1.49 -10.10
CA GLN A 45 12.78 0.70 -9.71
C GLN A 45 13.47 1.32 -8.49
N ALA A 46 13.59 2.64 -8.45
CA ALA A 46 14.18 3.35 -7.33
C ALA A 46 13.32 3.22 -6.07
N ASP A 47 12.01 3.44 -6.19
CA ASP A 47 11.08 3.35 -5.07
C ASP A 47 11.01 1.95 -4.51
N TYR A 48 10.93 0.94 -5.37
CA TYR A 48 10.82 -0.45 -4.93
C TYR A 48 12.10 -0.95 -4.29
N ARG A 49 13.26 -0.48 -4.73
CA ARG A 49 14.53 -0.78 -4.04
C ARG A 49 14.56 -0.18 -2.63
N ALA A 50 14.05 1.04 -2.48
CA ALA A 50 13.96 1.67 -1.16
C ALA A 50 13.02 0.90 -0.24
N LEU A 51 11.85 0.49 -0.74
CA LEU A 51 10.88 -0.31 0.01
C LEU A 51 11.44 -1.69 0.38
N ASP A 52 12.12 -2.35 -0.55
CA ASP A 52 12.68 -3.68 -0.33
C ASP A 52 13.75 -3.68 0.77
N GLY A 53 14.46 -2.55 0.90
CA GLY A 53 15.45 -2.38 1.98
C GLY A 53 14.85 -1.93 3.31
N TYR A 54 13.55 -1.61 3.36
CA TYR A 54 12.92 -1.13 4.59
C TYR A 54 12.60 -2.30 5.54
N HIS A 55 12.92 -2.09 6.81
CA HIS A 55 12.61 -3.07 7.85
C HIS A 55 12.24 -2.34 9.16
N CYS A 56 11.14 -2.78 9.76
CA CYS A 56 10.74 -2.34 11.08
C CYS A 56 10.78 -3.54 12.03
N GLY A 57 11.57 -3.44 13.10
CA GLY A 57 11.69 -4.52 14.06
C GLY A 57 10.36 -4.82 14.76
N PRO A 58 10.10 -6.08 15.12
CA PRO A 58 8.82 -6.48 15.70
C PRO A 58 8.57 -5.89 17.10
N GLN A 59 9.61 -5.41 17.76
CA GLN A 59 9.52 -4.82 19.10
C GLN A 59 9.22 -3.32 19.08
N VAL A 60 9.21 -2.69 17.90
CA VAL A 60 8.93 -1.24 17.80
C VAL A 60 7.47 -0.98 18.12
N ARG A 61 7.21 -0.11 19.09
CA ARG A 61 5.86 0.26 19.52
C ARG A 61 5.76 1.75 19.73
N ILE A 62 4.59 2.30 19.44
CA ILE A 62 4.21 3.68 19.76
C ILE A 62 3.11 3.66 20.83
N ASP A 63 2.90 4.80 21.47
CA ASP A 63 1.84 4.93 22.49
C ASP A 63 0.50 5.37 21.90
N ALA A 64 0.52 5.98 20.70
CA ALA A 64 -0.68 6.39 19.99
C ALA A 64 -1.51 5.19 19.53
N ASP A 65 -2.83 5.36 19.49
CA ASP A 65 -3.71 4.37 18.89
C ASP A 65 -3.40 4.22 17.42
N ILE A 66 -3.60 3.01 16.89
CA ILE A 66 -3.47 2.73 15.45
C ILE A 66 -4.82 2.32 14.89
N HIS A 67 -5.24 2.97 13.81
CA HIS A 67 -6.37 2.54 13.00
C HIS A 67 -5.84 2.16 11.61
N ALA A 68 -5.82 0.88 11.30
CA ALA A 68 -5.38 0.38 10.00
C ALA A 68 -6.56 0.33 9.03
N ILE A 69 -6.38 0.88 7.85
CA ILE A 69 -7.39 0.85 6.79
C ILE A 69 -6.82 0.25 5.52
N GLY A 70 -7.64 -0.46 4.78
CA GLY A 70 -7.21 -1.11 3.55
C GLY A 70 -8.36 -1.46 2.63
N GLY A 71 -8.05 -1.92 1.43
CA GLY A 71 -9.01 -2.39 0.44
C GLY A 71 -9.16 -3.91 0.47
N ARG A 72 -10.39 -4.41 0.45
CA ARG A 72 -10.66 -5.84 0.48
C ARG A 72 -10.07 -6.59 -0.71
N GLY A 73 -9.98 -5.94 -1.87
CA GLY A 73 -9.41 -6.50 -3.09
C GLY A 73 -7.98 -6.06 -3.37
N ASP A 74 -7.30 -5.48 -2.41
CA ASP A 74 -5.92 -5.04 -2.57
C ASP A 74 -4.97 -6.24 -2.54
N HIS A 75 -4.38 -6.56 -3.69
CA HIS A 75 -3.44 -7.67 -3.82
C HIS A 75 -2.05 -7.32 -3.29
N ARG A 76 -1.70 -6.03 -3.22
CA ARG A 76 -0.41 -5.57 -2.69
C ARG A 76 -0.37 -5.66 -1.17
N VAL A 77 -1.48 -5.26 -0.52
CA VAL A 77 -1.64 -5.33 0.93
C VAL A 77 -2.94 -6.05 1.22
N PRO A 78 -2.95 -7.40 1.18
CA PRO A 78 -4.13 -8.17 1.54
C PRO A 78 -4.65 -7.78 2.93
N PRO A 79 -5.98 -7.83 3.15
CA PRO A 79 -6.55 -7.38 4.43
C PRO A 79 -5.97 -8.06 5.67
N GLU A 80 -5.54 -9.31 5.57
CA GLU A 80 -4.91 -10.02 6.67
C GLU A 80 -3.59 -9.39 7.13
N LEU A 81 -2.93 -8.60 6.29
CA LEU A 81 -1.71 -7.89 6.65
C LEU A 81 -1.96 -6.60 7.44
N LEU A 82 -3.22 -6.21 7.63
CA LEU A 82 -3.56 -5.07 8.48
C LEU A 82 -3.46 -5.43 9.97
N GLN A 83 -3.80 -6.66 10.34
CA GLN A 83 -3.84 -7.09 11.73
C GLN A 83 -2.48 -7.04 12.44
N PRO A 84 -1.35 -7.40 11.80
CA PRO A 84 -0.04 -7.32 12.46
C PRO A 84 0.36 -5.93 12.95
N TRP A 85 -0.25 -4.86 12.44
CA TRP A 85 -0.01 -3.52 12.94
C TRP A 85 -0.39 -3.36 14.43
N ALA A 86 -1.26 -4.22 14.94
CA ALA A 86 -1.64 -4.22 16.35
C ALA A 86 -0.44 -4.42 17.29
N THR A 87 0.62 -5.08 16.82
CA THR A 87 1.81 -5.32 17.62
C THR A 87 2.69 -4.07 17.78
N HIS A 88 2.43 -3.02 16.98
CA HIS A 88 3.24 -1.81 16.94
C HIS A 88 2.66 -0.66 17.77
N THR A 89 1.62 -0.92 18.59
CA THR A 89 1.10 0.08 19.50
C THR A 89 0.87 -0.51 20.90
N ARG A 90 1.08 0.34 21.92
CA ARG A 90 0.63 0.07 23.27
C ARG A 90 -0.79 0.54 23.53
N GLY A 91 -1.32 1.39 22.63
CA GLY A 91 -2.69 1.88 22.68
C GLY A 91 -3.68 0.92 22.05
N ALA A 92 -4.85 1.45 21.68
CA ALA A 92 -5.89 0.68 21.02
C ALA A 92 -5.55 0.44 19.55
N PHE A 93 -5.99 -0.71 19.04
CA PHE A 93 -5.89 -1.03 17.63
C PHE A 93 -7.28 -1.28 17.07
N THR A 94 -7.60 -0.64 15.95
CA THR A 94 -8.82 -0.86 15.19
C THR A 94 -8.46 -1.02 13.72
N ARG A 95 -9.36 -1.65 12.95
CA ARG A 95 -9.14 -1.78 11.52
C ARG A 95 -10.46 -1.64 10.77
N THR A 96 -10.39 -1.09 9.58
CA THR A 96 -11.53 -0.94 8.67
C THR A 96 -11.11 -1.35 7.27
N GLU A 97 -11.96 -2.12 6.60
CA GLU A 97 -11.75 -2.52 5.22
C GLU A 97 -12.83 -1.89 4.35
N PHE A 98 -12.41 -1.35 3.21
CA PHE A 98 -13.31 -0.78 2.21
C PHE A 98 -13.35 -1.67 0.96
N ASP A 99 -14.45 -1.64 0.25
CA ASP A 99 -14.52 -2.29 -1.05
C ASP A 99 -13.61 -1.57 -2.04
N GLY A 100 -12.89 -2.33 -2.84
CA GLY A 100 -11.95 -1.83 -3.82
C GLY A 100 -10.58 -2.46 -3.70
N GLY A 101 -9.69 -2.10 -4.63
CA GLY A 101 -8.32 -2.58 -4.70
C GLY A 101 -7.34 -1.66 -3.97
N HIS A 102 -6.13 -1.60 -4.50
CA HIS A 102 -5.05 -0.80 -3.89
C HIS A 102 -5.41 0.69 -3.76
N PHE A 103 -6.14 1.24 -4.72
CA PHE A 103 -6.57 2.64 -4.72
C PHE A 103 -8.01 2.82 -4.20
N TYR A 104 -8.44 2.01 -3.26
CA TYR A 104 -9.78 2.08 -2.65
C TYR A 104 -10.13 3.47 -2.14
N LEU A 105 -9.13 4.24 -1.71
CA LEU A 105 -9.32 5.57 -1.15
C LEU A 105 -10.08 6.51 -2.09
N ASP A 106 -9.82 6.40 -3.40
CA ASP A 106 -10.43 7.26 -4.41
C ASP A 106 -11.97 7.16 -4.41
N GLY A 107 -12.51 6.00 -4.10
CA GLY A 107 -13.95 5.76 -4.04
C GLY A 107 -14.58 5.96 -2.65
N HIS A 108 -13.77 6.17 -1.62
CA HIS A 108 -14.22 6.20 -0.22
C HIS A 108 -13.71 7.40 0.56
N LEU A 109 -13.34 8.47 -0.13
CA LEU A 109 -12.67 9.61 0.49
C LEU A 109 -13.48 10.21 1.66
N SER A 110 -14.79 10.36 1.48
CA SER A 110 -15.66 10.91 2.52
C SER A 110 -15.68 10.05 3.78
N ASP A 111 -15.72 8.73 3.61
CA ASP A 111 -15.73 7.79 4.72
C ASP A 111 -14.41 7.80 5.47
N VAL A 112 -13.28 7.89 4.75
CA VAL A 112 -11.95 7.96 5.37
C VAL A 112 -11.79 9.26 6.15
N VAL A 113 -12.23 10.39 5.58
CA VAL A 113 -12.19 11.68 6.28
C VAL A 113 -13.01 11.61 7.56
N ARG A 114 -14.18 10.97 7.53
CA ARG A 114 -15.02 10.79 8.73
C ARG A 114 -14.31 9.97 9.79
N LEU A 115 -13.64 8.87 9.43
CA LEU A 115 -12.85 8.06 10.37
C LEU A 115 -11.76 8.90 11.03
N LEU A 116 -11.04 9.73 10.27
CA LEU A 116 -9.98 10.59 10.80
C LEU A 116 -10.53 11.65 11.75
N SER A 117 -11.71 12.17 11.47
CA SER A 117 -12.36 13.19 12.31
C SER A 117 -12.91 12.61 13.61
N ASP A 118 -13.46 11.39 13.56
CA ASP A 118 -14.06 10.72 14.72
C ASP A 118 -13.01 10.20 15.71
N SER A 119 -11.75 10.08 15.29
CA SER A 119 -10.67 9.59 16.13
C SER A 119 -10.00 10.66 17.02
N GLU A 120 -10.48 11.90 16.95
CA GLU A 120 -10.00 13.01 17.79
C GLU A 120 -10.62 13.00 19.21
#